data_fe262b87b31a50df49deab1b040fbbc1
#
_entry.id   fe262b87b31a50df49deab1b040fbbc1
#
_cell.length_a   1.000
_cell.length_b   1.000
_cell.length_c   1.000
_cell.angle_alpha   90.00
_cell.angle_beta   90.00
_cell.angle_gamma   90.00
#
_symmetry.space_group_name_H-M   'P 1'
#
loop_
_entity.id
_entity.type
_entity.pdbx_description
1 polymer ?
#
loop_
_entity_poly.entity_id
_entity_poly.type
_entity_poly.pdbx_seq_one_letter_code
_entity_poly.pdbx_strand_id
1 'polypeptide(L)'
;MAVESTKGKENLNNVTHAVRASQAVLQYGVGAMIDFPDQTLMTAAPEYWSEMVIQIHDERFEKALNVDYFGMPGGKDQAEFIDGISYVRFPEWYFCPKCRKFQPIQKWYAEYKQKASPKTRESDPFMVRHMQCSTCRQDLVVARIVTVCESGHINDFPWVKWVHRRNRSGAKEVCNNPSLTFKTGTSASEGLEGLVITCENCNASTTLKDAFDPDIFAEMDRKNNRNDFCCEGNHPHKHLKEVCNKYPKAMQRGSSSVYFPVTLSSLVIPPYAEKLTEKIEKCSSFQKCVAIIADEDPEDRNEKILKRLSKWTHDIALEISTTDIQVEAILRRKWLEETEIEYNTTSIKYRIEEYEALNGSADMPSSSIGDFSRESMDITSYELPYLKGISLINKIREVRALLGFTRLSPSASINGSGDPHFVSIKEPETRWYPAYEVRGEGIFIEFSQSDIEKWIVNNPEVTERVNIINSSYADSFIGKQRPRTITPKFILLHTLAHLLIKQLSFECGYSIASLRERIYCSEETDAKVMSGIFIYTASGDSEGTLGGLVRQGMPDSFRRIFKKAIENAKTCSNDPVCILSHGQGRDSLNLAACHACTLIPETGCEEYNVFLDRGLIVGTFENKNLGFFIN
;
A
#
# COMPACT_ATOMS: atom_id res chain seq x y z
N MET A 1 -5.10 -16.24 26.20
CA MET A 1 -5.56 -17.63 26.10
C MET A 1 -5.09 -18.15 24.77
N ALA A 2 -4.10 -19.03 24.78
CA ALA A 2 -3.63 -19.70 23.58
C ALA A 2 -4.80 -20.49 22.97
N VAL A 3 -5.06 -20.28 21.68
CA VAL A 3 -5.98 -21.11 20.93
C VAL A 3 -5.21 -22.37 20.52
N GLU A 4 -5.47 -23.48 21.19
CA GLU A 4 -5.02 -24.79 20.72
C GLU A 4 -5.58 -25.04 19.31
N SER A 5 -4.70 -25.23 18.36
CA SER A 5 -5.05 -25.63 16.99
C SER A 5 -5.62 -27.05 17.03
N THR A 6 -6.92 -27.19 16.95
CA THR A 6 -7.53 -28.49 16.68
C THR A 6 -7.29 -28.85 15.22
N LYS A 7 -6.36 -29.77 14.98
CA LYS A 7 -6.14 -30.44 13.68
C LYS A 7 -7.39 -31.25 13.30
N GLY A 8 -8.35 -30.61 12.66
CA GLY A 8 -9.45 -31.26 11.97
C GLY A 8 -9.26 -31.06 10.46
N LYS A 9 -9.12 -32.12 9.71
CA LYS A 9 -9.21 -32.12 8.24
C LYS A 9 -10.62 -31.64 7.82
N GLU A 10 -10.84 -30.33 7.85
CA GLU A 10 -12.07 -29.76 7.28
C GLU A 10 -11.86 -29.53 5.77
N ASN A 11 -12.80 -30.05 5.00
CA ASN A 11 -12.85 -29.92 3.54
C ASN A 11 -12.67 -28.47 3.09
N LEU A 12 -11.64 -28.20 2.30
CA LEU A 12 -11.38 -26.96 1.57
C LEU A 12 -12.60 -26.44 0.75
N ASN A 13 -13.62 -27.26 0.57
CA ASN A 13 -14.88 -26.90 -0.09
C ASN A 13 -15.75 -25.88 0.69
N ASN A 14 -15.35 -25.47 1.90
CA ASN A 14 -16.09 -24.52 2.74
C ASN A 14 -15.41 -23.14 2.83
N VAL A 15 -14.37 -22.83 2.05
CA VAL A 15 -13.84 -21.48 1.94
C VAL A 15 -14.85 -20.62 1.19
N THR A 16 -15.58 -19.78 1.90
CA THR A 16 -16.63 -18.91 1.33
C THR A 16 -16.06 -17.61 0.77
N HIS A 17 -14.85 -17.23 1.16
CA HIS A 17 -14.24 -15.94 0.83
C HIS A 17 -12.76 -16.14 0.48
N ALA A 18 -12.33 -15.46 -0.58
CA ALA A 18 -10.95 -15.41 -1.01
C ALA A 18 -10.51 -13.96 -1.20
N VAL A 19 -9.26 -13.67 -0.85
CA VAL A 19 -8.60 -12.36 -1.05
C VAL A 19 -7.42 -12.58 -1.98
N ARG A 20 -7.26 -11.72 -2.99
CA ARG A 20 -6.09 -11.78 -3.87
C ARG A 20 -4.84 -11.33 -3.12
N ALA A 21 -3.67 -11.89 -3.45
CA ALA A 21 -2.40 -11.52 -2.81
C ALA A 21 -2.13 -10.01 -2.86
N SER A 22 -2.41 -9.36 -3.99
CA SER A 22 -2.31 -7.89 -4.12
C SER A 22 -3.23 -7.13 -3.16
N GLN A 23 -4.45 -7.61 -2.96
CA GLN A 23 -5.39 -7.00 -2.01
C GLN A 23 -4.94 -7.20 -0.55
N ALA A 24 -4.36 -8.38 -0.23
CA ALA A 24 -3.85 -8.69 1.10
C ALA A 24 -2.62 -7.86 1.50
N VAL A 25 -1.91 -7.27 0.53
CA VAL A 25 -0.78 -6.37 0.78
C VAL A 25 -1.18 -4.90 0.72
N LEU A 26 -2.14 -4.53 -0.14
CA LEU A 26 -2.53 -3.14 -0.34
C LEU A 26 -3.77 -2.77 0.48
N GLN A 27 -4.95 -3.08 -0.05
CA GLN A 27 -6.24 -2.63 0.48
C GLN A 27 -6.61 -3.26 1.82
N TYR A 28 -6.34 -4.56 1.94
CA TYR A 28 -6.75 -5.41 3.05
C TYR A 28 -5.55 -6.02 3.77
N GLY A 29 -4.45 -5.24 3.80
CA GLY A 29 -3.25 -5.62 4.52
C GLY A 29 -3.45 -5.68 6.03
N VAL A 30 -2.40 -6.07 6.73
CA VAL A 30 -2.40 -6.17 8.21
C VAL A 30 -2.94 -4.90 8.85
N GLY A 31 -3.92 -5.02 9.73
CA GLY A 31 -4.58 -3.90 10.40
C GLY A 31 -5.70 -3.22 9.61
N ALA A 32 -5.95 -3.64 8.36
CA ALA A 32 -7.11 -3.21 7.58
C ALA A 32 -8.36 -4.02 7.89
N MET A 33 -9.53 -3.40 7.78
CA MET A 33 -10.82 -4.07 7.90
C MET A 33 -11.32 -4.52 6.53
N ILE A 34 -11.89 -5.73 6.48
CA ILE A 34 -12.52 -6.30 5.29
C ILE A 34 -13.99 -6.57 5.60
N ASP A 35 -14.88 -6.08 4.74
CA ASP A 35 -16.29 -6.41 4.77
C ASP A 35 -16.56 -7.65 3.91
N PHE A 36 -16.70 -8.80 4.54
CA PHE A 36 -17.26 -10.00 3.92
C PHE A 36 -18.79 -9.95 3.93
N PRO A 37 -19.49 -10.72 3.11
CA PRO A 37 -20.95 -10.66 3.02
C PRO A 37 -21.67 -10.84 4.36
N ASP A 38 -21.11 -11.62 5.25
CA ASP A 38 -21.69 -12.03 6.53
C ASP A 38 -21.02 -11.40 7.77
N GLN A 39 -19.82 -10.84 7.62
CA GLN A 39 -19.06 -10.29 8.74
C GLN A 39 -17.99 -9.30 8.32
N THR A 40 -17.54 -8.48 9.26
CA THR A 40 -16.36 -7.62 9.11
C THR A 40 -15.23 -8.19 9.96
N LEU A 41 -14.07 -8.34 9.35
CA LEU A 41 -12.86 -8.86 10.00
C LEU A 41 -11.69 -7.91 9.76
N MET A 42 -10.69 -7.95 10.63
CA MET A 42 -9.43 -7.23 10.49
C MET A 42 -8.30 -8.24 10.23
N THR A 43 -7.45 -7.97 9.26
CA THR A 43 -6.28 -8.81 8.97
C THR A 43 -5.31 -8.76 10.15
N ALA A 44 -5.00 -9.92 10.70
CA ALA A 44 -4.06 -10.08 11.82
C ALA A 44 -2.60 -9.89 11.37
N ALA A 45 -1.71 -9.66 12.33
CA ALA A 45 -0.28 -9.54 12.08
C ALA A 45 0.33 -10.86 11.57
N PRO A 46 1.46 -10.82 10.84
CA PRO A 46 2.08 -11.99 10.21
C PRO A 46 2.39 -13.12 11.19
N GLU A 47 2.68 -12.81 12.45
CA GLU A 47 2.96 -13.79 13.51
C GLU A 47 1.78 -14.74 13.80
N TYR A 48 0.57 -14.34 13.42
CA TYR A 48 -0.66 -15.16 13.56
C TYR A 48 -1.02 -15.91 12.28
N TRP A 49 -0.24 -15.74 11.20
CA TRP A 49 -0.51 -16.43 9.93
C TRP A 49 -0.01 -17.87 9.98
N SER A 50 -0.28 -18.63 8.93
CA SER A 50 0.28 -19.97 8.78
C SER A 50 1.81 -19.95 8.85
N GLU A 51 2.40 -20.94 9.50
CA GLU A 51 3.85 -21.14 9.52
C GLU A 51 4.44 -21.37 8.12
N MET A 52 3.62 -21.84 7.17
CA MET A 52 4.04 -22.13 5.80
C MET A 52 3.66 -20.96 4.88
N VAL A 53 4.62 -20.10 4.62
CA VAL A 53 4.51 -19.04 3.62
C VAL A 53 5.30 -19.38 2.36
N ILE A 54 4.75 -18.99 1.21
CA ILE A 54 5.50 -19.02 -0.04
C ILE A 54 6.54 -17.91 0.03
N GLN A 55 7.82 -18.28 -0.05
CA GLN A 55 8.91 -17.34 -0.05
C GLN A 55 9.04 -16.65 -1.41
N ILE A 56 9.16 -15.34 -1.37
CA ILE A 56 9.41 -14.47 -2.52
C ILE A 56 10.76 -13.81 -2.28
N HIS A 57 11.65 -13.90 -3.25
CA HIS A 57 13.00 -13.39 -3.13
C HIS A 57 13.27 -12.24 -4.11
N ASP A 58 13.85 -11.16 -3.58
CA ASP A 58 14.52 -10.08 -4.30
C ASP A 58 15.72 -9.64 -3.46
N GLU A 59 16.91 -10.06 -3.84
CA GLU A 59 18.13 -9.85 -3.07
C GLU A 59 18.40 -8.37 -2.75
N ARG A 60 18.17 -7.46 -3.71
CA ARG A 60 18.33 -6.02 -3.50
C ARG A 60 17.35 -5.50 -2.45
N PHE A 61 16.12 -5.94 -2.55
CA PHE A 61 15.04 -5.50 -1.68
C PHE A 61 15.17 -6.10 -0.28
N GLU A 62 15.58 -7.39 -0.19
CA GLU A 62 15.91 -8.05 1.08
C GLU A 62 17.02 -7.29 1.81
N LYS A 63 18.11 -6.94 1.12
CA LYS A 63 19.21 -6.14 1.67
C LYS A 63 18.76 -4.75 2.11
N ALA A 64 17.96 -4.07 1.27
CA ALA A 64 17.46 -2.72 1.56
C ALA A 64 16.53 -2.64 2.77
N LEU A 65 15.82 -3.72 3.09
CA LEU A 65 14.88 -3.81 4.22
C LEU A 65 15.41 -4.64 5.39
N ASN A 66 16.61 -5.19 5.27
CA ASN A 66 17.24 -6.08 6.27
C ASN A 66 16.30 -7.24 6.66
N VAL A 67 15.84 -7.99 5.67
CA VAL A 67 14.99 -9.18 5.83
C VAL A 67 15.59 -10.37 5.09
N ASP A 68 15.13 -11.57 5.43
CA ASP A 68 15.66 -12.80 4.83
C ASP A 68 14.86 -13.22 3.59
N TYR A 69 13.59 -12.85 3.54
CA TYR A 69 12.69 -13.09 2.41
C TYR A 69 11.44 -12.21 2.53
N PHE A 70 10.61 -12.26 1.52
CA PHE A 70 9.21 -11.78 1.53
C PHE A 70 8.29 -12.99 1.44
N GLY A 71 7.05 -12.87 1.92
CA GLY A 71 6.19 -14.03 1.90
C GLY A 71 4.70 -13.73 1.86
N MET A 72 3.95 -14.75 1.46
CA MET A 72 2.50 -14.79 1.51
C MET A 72 2.05 -16.22 1.77
N PRO A 73 1.02 -16.45 2.60
CA PRO A 73 0.46 -17.79 2.73
C PRO A 73 -0.01 -18.34 1.39
N GLY A 74 0.16 -19.65 1.18
CA GLY A 74 -0.24 -20.33 -0.04
C GLY A 74 -1.73 -20.20 -0.34
N GLY A 75 -2.06 -20.13 -1.64
CA GLY A 75 -3.44 -20.07 -2.11
C GLY A 75 -4.10 -21.44 -2.26
N LYS A 76 -5.40 -21.42 -2.58
CA LYS A 76 -6.25 -22.61 -2.76
C LYS A 76 -5.72 -23.62 -3.80
N ASP A 77 -4.95 -23.16 -4.77
CA ASP A 77 -4.42 -24.00 -5.86
C ASP A 77 -3.20 -24.84 -5.43
N GLN A 78 -2.67 -24.58 -4.23
CA GLN A 78 -1.60 -25.38 -3.63
C GLN A 78 -2.21 -26.30 -2.59
N ALA A 79 -2.58 -27.49 -3.00
CA ALA A 79 -3.36 -28.48 -2.23
C ALA A 79 -2.78 -28.90 -0.86
N GLU A 80 -1.56 -28.46 -0.54
CA GLU A 80 -0.86 -28.76 0.70
C GLU A 80 -1.07 -27.72 1.80
N PHE A 81 -1.59 -26.50 1.46
CA PHE A 81 -1.76 -25.39 2.40
C PHE A 81 -3.23 -25.28 2.81
N ILE A 82 -3.53 -25.75 4.01
CA ILE A 82 -4.86 -25.64 4.63
C ILE A 82 -5.05 -24.28 5.32
N ASP A 83 -3.96 -23.68 5.74
CA ASP A 83 -3.91 -22.44 6.50
C ASP A 83 -3.66 -21.24 5.57
N GLY A 84 -4.14 -20.09 5.95
CA GLY A 84 -4.04 -18.87 5.16
C GLY A 84 -3.75 -17.65 6.03
N ILE A 85 -4.23 -16.51 5.59
CA ILE A 85 -4.17 -15.27 6.35
C ILE A 85 -5.14 -15.34 7.52
N SER A 86 -4.66 -15.08 8.73
CA SER A 86 -5.48 -15.02 9.93
C SER A 86 -6.19 -13.67 10.05
N TYR A 87 -7.38 -13.69 10.61
CA TYR A 87 -8.20 -12.51 10.81
C TYR A 87 -8.69 -12.41 12.26
N VAL A 88 -8.85 -11.19 12.74
CA VAL A 88 -9.42 -10.84 14.03
C VAL A 88 -10.81 -10.27 13.82
N ARG A 89 -11.76 -10.67 14.65
CA ARG A 89 -13.10 -10.07 14.63
C ARG A 89 -13.04 -8.66 15.18
N PHE A 90 -13.22 -7.67 14.30
CA PHE A 90 -13.29 -6.26 14.64
C PHE A 90 -14.04 -5.52 13.53
N PRO A 91 -14.99 -4.60 13.85
CA PRO A 91 -15.43 -4.15 15.18
C PRO A 91 -16.16 -5.23 15.99
N GLU A 92 -16.23 -5.05 17.32
CA GLU A 92 -16.83 -6.02 18.23
C GLU A 92 -18.31 -5.76 18.55
N TRP A 93 -18.87 -4.61 18.18
CA TRP A 93 -20.25 -4.24 18.45
C TRP A 93 -21.20 -4.59 17.31
N TYR A 94 -22.29 -5.30 17.65
CA TYR A 94 -23.30 -5.77 16.69
C TYR A 94 -24.71 -5.48 17.18
N PHE A 95 -25.63 -5.25 16.25
CA PHE A 95 -27.05 -5.11 16.54
C PHE A 95 -27.91 -6.11 15.78
N CYS A 96 -29.06 -6.47 16.35
CA CYS A 96 -30.07 -7.25 15.67
C CYS A 96 -31.00 -6.32 14.88
N PRO A 97 -31.20 -6.52 13.56
CA PRO A 97 -32.05 -5.63 12.76
C PRO A 97 -33.54 -5.71 13.15
N LYS A 98 -33.98 -6.79 13.83
CA LYS A 98 -35.38 -6.99 14.25
C LYS A 98 -35.64 -6.45 15.65
N CYS A 99 -35.00 -6.97 16.69
CA CYS A 99 -35.23 -6.52 18.06
C CYS A 99 -34.43 -5.28 18.47
N ARG A 100 -33.50 -4.85 17.62
CA ARG A 100 -32.67 -3.65 17.83
C ARG A 100 -31.69 -3.70 19.00
N LYS A 101 -31.58 -4.86 19.68
CA LYS A 101 -30.59 -5.08 20.72
C LYS A 101 -29.19 -4.84 20.18
N PHE A 102 -28.39 -4.05 20.89
CA PHE A 102 -27.07 -3.59 20.48
C PHE A 102 -26.06 -3.86 21.60
N GLN A 103 -25.10 -4.74 21.36
CA GLN A 103 -24.14 -5.17 22.37
C GLN A 103 -22.85 -5.72 21.75
N PRO A 104 -21.76 -5.84 22.53
CA PRO A 104 -20.52 -6.44 22.05
C PRO A 104 -20.66 -7.93 21.79
N ILE A 105 -19.82 -8.45 20.91
CA ILE A 105 -19.84 -9.84 20.44
C ILE A 105 -19.71 -10.85 21.58
N GLN A 106 -18.97 -10.51 22.66
CA GLN A 106 -18.81 -11.37 23.82
C GLN A 106 -20.16 -11.69 24.51
N LYS A 107 -21.08 -10.69 24.56
CA LYS A 107 -22.44 -10.90 25.09
C LYS A 107 -23.29 -11.73 24.14
N TRP A 108 -23.19 -11.51 22.82
CA TRP A 108 -23.86 -12.35 21.81
C TRP A 108 -23.39 -13.79 21.87
N TYR A 109 -22.09 -14.00 22.02
CA TYR A 109 -21.49 -15.32 22.14
C TYR A 109 -21.92 -16.04 23.45
N ALA A 110 -22.00 -15.33 24.57
CA ALA A 110 -22.52 -15.89 25.80
C ALA A 110 -23.97 -16.37 25.66
N GLU A 111 -24.84 -15.58 24.98
CA GLU A 111 -26.21 -15.98 24.68
C GLU A 111 -26.28 -17.17 23.73
N TYR A 112 -25.41 -17.20 22.70
CA TYR A 112 -25.29 -18.34 21.79
C TYR A 112 -24.93 -19.62 22.52
N LYS A 113 -23.91 -19.58 23.38
CA LYS A 113 -23.51 -20.74 24.19
C LYS A 113 -24.64 -21.31 25.05
N GLN A 114 -25.51 -20.44 25.57
CA GLN A 114 -26.63 -20.86 26.39
C GLN A 114 -27.79 -21.48 25.59
N LYS A 115 -28.06 -20.95 24.38
CA LYS A 115 -29.28 -21.27 23.63
C LYS A 115 -29.06 -22.19 22.41
N ALA A 116 -27.84 -22.29 21.91
CA ALA A 116 -27.53 -23.15 20.78
C ALA A 116 -27.59 -24.64 21.14
N SER A 117 -28.05 -25.48 20.21
CA SER A 117 -28.07 -26.94 20.42
C SER A 117 -26.64 -27.49 20.54
N PRO A 118 -26.46 -28.66 21.21
CA PRO A 118 -25.16 -29.32 21.29
C PRO A 118 -24.51 -29.50 19.89
N LYS A 119 -25.31 -29.96 18.94
CA LYS A 119 -24.86 -30.17 17.55
C LYS A 119 -24.39 -28.86 16.86
N THR A 120 -25.11 -27.76 17.11
CA THR A 120 -24.73 -26.43 16.56
C THR A 120 -23.45 -25.93 17.20
N ARG A 121 -23.27 -26.12 18.52
CA ARG A 121 -22.05 -25.74 19.23
C ARG A 121 -20.83 -26.55 18.80
N GLU A 122 -21.03 -27.81 18.48
CA GLU A 122 -19.96 -28.69 17.96
C GLU A 122 -19.54 -28.28 16.53
N SER A 123 -20.51 -27.94 15.67
CA SER A 123 -20.23 -27.54 14.26
C SER A 123 -19.75 -26.09 14.12
N ASP A 124 -20.08 -25.21 15.06
CA ASP A 124 -19.67 -23.78 15.04
C ASP A 124 -19.37 -23.29 16.48
N PRO A 125 -18.27 -23.79 17.10
CA PRO A 125 -17.96 -23.54 18.51
C PRO A 125 -17.72 -22.07 18.83
N PHE A 126 -17.33 -21.26 17.83
CA PHE A 126 -16.97 -19.84 17.98
C PHE A 126 -18.02 -18.89 17.39
N MET A 127 -19.20 -19.37 16.99
CA MET A 127 -20.23 -18.54 16.36
C MET A 127 -19.68 -17.77 15.14
N VAL A 128 -18.95 -18.47 14.27
CA VAL A 128 -18.35 -17.87 13.06
C VAL A 128 -19.33 -17.90 11.90
N ARG A 129 -20.01 -19.06 11.70
CA ARG A 129 -20.91 -19.30 10.55
C ARG A 129 -22.33 -18.78 10.77
N HIS A 130 -22.77 -18.68 12.03
CA HIS A 130 -24.13 -18.32 12.41
C HIS A 130 -24.17 -17.17 13.40
N MET A 131 -23.72 -16.00 12.96
CA MET A 131 -23.78 -14.77 13.77
C MET A 131 -25.21 -14.24 13.82
N GLN A 132 -26.09 -14.94 14.53
CA GLN A 132 -27.51 -14.66 14.62
C GLN A 132 -27.97 -14.26 16.02
N CYS A 133 -28.96 -13.40 16.07
CA CYS A 133 -29.67 -13.09 17.30
C CYS A 133 -30.33 -14.34 17.87
N SER A 134 -29.99 -14.72 19.07
CA SER A 134 -30.51 -15.93 19.75
C SER A 134 -32.02 -15.93 19.96
N THR A 135 -32.68 -14.76 19.87
CA THR A 135 -34.12 -14.60 20.04
C THR A 135 -34.84 -14.46 18.70
N CYS A 136 -34.30 -13.68 17.78
CA CYS A 136 -34.97 -13.33 16.53
C CYS A 136 -34.55 -14.20 15.34
N ARG A 137 -33.44 -14.94 15.47
CA ARG A 137 -32.80 -15.72 14.39
C ARG A 137 -32.50 -14.89 13.14
N GLN A 138 -32.25 -13.59 13.32
CA GLN A 138 -31.80 -12.68 12.27
C GLN A 138 -30.30 -12.53 12.36
N ASP A 139 -29.63 -12.38 11.22
CA ASP A 139 -28.21 -12.13 11.15
C ASP A 139 -27.88 -10.81 11.84
N LEU A 140 -26.78 -10.81 12.60
CA LEU A 140 -26.32 -9.65 13.31
C LEU A 140 -25.61 -8.71 12.36
N VAL A 141 -25.85 -7.41 12.52
CA VAL A 141 -25.21 -6.36 11.72
C VAL A 141 -24.15 -5.67 12.57
N VAL A 142 -22.92 -5.60 12.02
CA VAL A 142 -21.80 -4.94 12.69
C VAL A 142 -21.98 -3.42 12.73
N ALA A 143 -21.50 -2.79 13.80
CA ALA A 143 -21.49 -1.33 13.93
C ALA A 143 -20.63 -0.68 12.82
N ARG A 144 -21.11 0.45 12.28
CA ARG A 144 -20.43 1.15 11.17
C ARG A 144 -19.39 2.15 11.63
N ILE A 145 -19.42 2.53 12.90
CA ILE A 145 -18.58 3.62 13.44
C ILE A 145 -17.54 3.01 14.35
N VAL A 146 -16.30 3.42 14.10
CA VAL A 146 -15.11 3.12 14.90
C VAL A 146 -14.46 4.41 15.35
N THR A 147 -13.53 4.34 16.28
CA THR A 147 -12.67 5.47 16.64
C THR A 147 -11.23 5.16 16.29
N VAL A 148 -10.55 6.12 15.66
CA VAL A 148 -9.16 5.99 15.24
C VAL A 148 -8.30 7.10 15.84
N CYS A 149 -7.07 6.78 16.15
CA CYS A 149 -6.09 7.68 16.74
C CYS A 149 -4.92 7.89 15.77
N GLU A 150 -4.31 9.06 15.79
CA GLU A 150 -3.13 9.38 14.97
C GLU A 150 -1.92 8.49 15.28
N SER A 151 -1.86 7.85 16.46
CA SER A 151 -0.85 6.83 16.79
C SER A 151 -1.18 5.44 16.24
N GLY A 152 -2.13 5.33 15.29
CA GLY A 152 -2.49 4.08 14.64
C GLY A 152 -3.43 3.16 15.40
N HIS A 153 -3.88 3.54 16.60
CA HIS A 153 -4.86 2.78 17.37
C HIS A 153 -6.24 2.83 16.74
N ILE A 154 -7.01 1.76 16.92
CA ILE A 154 -8.41 1.68 16.51
C ILE A 154 -9.24 0.98 17.57
N ASN A 155 -10.42 1.53 17.86
CA ASN A 155 -11.33 0.99 18.87
C ASN A 155 -12.76 1.03 18.33
N ASP A 156 -13.65 0.24 18.93
CA ASP A 156 -15.08 0.47 18.77
C ASP A 156 -15.43 1.89 19.25
N PHE A 157 -16.48 2.46 18.68
CA PHE A 157 -17.02 3.72 19.20
C PHE A 157 -17.44 3.53 20.67
N PRO A 158 -17.20 4.48 21.58
CA PRO A 158 -17.47 4.33 23.01
C PRO A 158 -18.98 4.38 23.35
N TRP A 159 -19.76 3.46 22.78
CA TRP A 159 -21.24 3.44 22.77
C TRP A 159 -21.86 3.65 24.14
N VAL A 160 -21.37 2.93 25.14
CA VAL A 160 -21.92 2.99 26.50
C VAL A 160 -21.68 4.36 27.13
N LYS A 161 -20.42 4.85 27.07
CA LYS A 161 -20.04 6.16 27.60
C LYS A 161 -20.78 7.28 26.86
N TRP A 162 -20.87 7.19 25.52
CA TRP A 162 -21.55 8.16 24.67
C TRP A 162 -23.02 8.33 25.06
N VAL A 163 -23.79 7.24 25.23
CA VAL A 163 -25.21 7.28 25.57
C VAL A 163 -25.45 7.91 26.93
N HIS A 164 -24.61 7.60 27.92
CA HIS A 164 -24.79 8.10 29.27
C HIS A 164 -24.31 9.55 29.42
N ARG A 165 -23.15 9.90 28.83
CA ARG A 165 -22.59 11.26 28.94
C ARG A 165 -23.33 12.30 28.09
N ARG A 166 -23.92 11.89 26.97
CA ARG A 166 -24.75 12.75 26.08
C ARG A 166 -26.25 12.50 26.22
N ASN A 167 -26.69 11.96 27.34
CA ASN A 167 -28.11 11.74 27.58
C ASN A 167 -28.91 13.04 27.43
N ARG A 168 -30.06 12.99 26.76
CA ARG A 168 -30.91 14.14 26.42
C ARG A 168 -31.37 14.95 27.63
N SER A 169 -31.56 14.31 28.77
CA SER A 169 -31.98 14.94 30.03
C SER A 169 -30.80 15.36 30.92
N GLY A 170 -29.63 15.50 30.38
CA GLY A 170 -28.39 15.81 31.10
C GLY A 170 -27.46 14.57 31.26
N ALA A 171 -26.16 14.84 31.41
CA ALA A 171 -25.16 13.78 31.56
C ALA A 171 -25.46 12.84 32.75
N LYS A 172 -25.34 11.54 32.56
CA LYS A 172 -25.52 10.50 33.57
C LYS A 172 -24.26 9.68 33.77
N GLU A 173 -24.07 9.13 34.95
CA GLU A 173 -23.10 8.07 35.17
C GLU A 173 -23.49 6.80 34.41
N VAL A 174 -22.47 6.02 34.01
CA VAL A 174 -22.70 4.72 33.38
C VAL A 174 -23.35 3.80 34.42
N CYS A 175 -24.50 3.25 34.06
CA CYS A 175 -25.22 2.34 34.98
C CYS A 175 -24.51 0.97 35.07
N ASN A 176 -24.74 0.25 36.16
CA ASN A 176 -24.05 -1.01 36.46
C ASN A 176 -24.24 -2.12 35.41
N ASN A 177 -25.36 -2.12 34.69
CA ASN A 177 -25.64 -3.13 33.65
C ASN A 177 -26.22 -2.48 32.38
N PRO A 178 -25.41 -1.82 31.60
CA PRO A 178 -25.87 -1.13 30.38
C PRO A 178 -26.38 -2.16 29.34
N SER A 179 -27.60 -1.93 28.84
CA SER A 179 -28.24 -2.70 27.78
C SER A 179 -28.70 -1.74 26.71
N LEU A 180 -28.00 -1.72 25.58
CA LEU A 180 -28.28 -0.73 24.53
C LEU A 180 -29.22 -1.27 23.46
N THR A 181 -30.03 -0.36 22.93
CA THR A 181 -30.81 -0.56 21.70
C THR A 181 -30.47 0.52 20.68
N PHE A 182 -30.49 0.16 19.41
CA PHE A 182 -30.13 1.02 18.30
C PHE A 182 -31.35 1.16 17.35
N LYS A 183 -32.00 2.31 17.36
CA LYS A 183 -33.26 2.54 16.62
C LYS A 183 -33.12 3.76 15.69
N THR A 184 -33.86 3.75 14.59
CA THR A 184 -34.10 4.96 13.81
C THR A 184 -35.16 5.82 14.49
N GLY A 185 -34.92 7.12 14.59
CA GLY A 185 -35.91 8.08 15.08
C GLY A 185 -37.07 8.28 14.09
N THR A 186 -38.03 9.11 14.47
CA THR A 186 -39.23 9.41 13.69
C THR A 186 -38.94 10.20 12.40
N SER A 187 -37.81 10.88 12.32
CA SER A 187 -37.38 11.67 11.16
C SER A 187 -36.28 10.91 10.40
N ALA A 188 -36.66 10.02 9.51
CA ALA A 188 -35.74 9.23 8.66
C ALA A 188 -34.88 10.09 7.71
N SER A 189 -35.17 11.38 7.58
CA SER A 189 -34.46 12.34 6.70
C SER A 189 -33.23 13.01 7.35
N GLU A 190 -32.98 12.79 8.63
CA GLU A 190 -31.95 13.51 9.40
C GLU A 190 -30.59 12.79 9.47
N GLY A 191 -30.33 11.81 8.62
CA GLY A 191 -29.04 11.12 8.58
C GLY A 191 -28.63 10.53 9.94
N LEU A 192 -27.42 10.87 10.43
CA LEU A 192 -26.90 10.36 11.72
C LEU A 192 -27.64 10.91 12.94
N GLU A 193 -28.25 12.08 12.84
CA GLU A 193 -29.06 12.66 13.91
C GLU A 193 -30.35 11.87 14.16
N GLY A 194 -30.83 11.17 13.12
CA GLY A 194 -31.98 10.27 13.19
C GLY A 194 -31.69 8.91 13.84
N LEU A 195 -30.44 8.59 14.15
CA LEU A 195 -30.06 7.34 14.81
C LEU A 195 -30.05 7.51 16.32
N VAL A 196 -30.99 6.85 17.01
CA VAL A 196 -31.18 6.95 18.45
C VAL A 196 -30.64 5.71 19.13
N ILE A 197 -29.80 5.92 20.15
CA ILE A 197 -29.26 4.87 21.01
C ILE A 197 -29.82 5.07 22.41
N THR A 198 -30.39 4.02 22.97
CA THR A 198 -31.03 4.04 24.29
C THR A 198 -30.48 2.94 25.18
N CYS A 199 -30.21 3.22 26.43
CA CYS A 199 -29.94 2.23 27.46
C CYS A 199 -31.27 1.82 28.09
N GLU A 200 -31.71 0.61 27.85
CA GLU A 200 -33.00 0.07 28.37
C GLU A 200 -33.00 -0.06 29.90
N ASN A 201 -31.83 -0.14 30.53
CA ASN A 201 -31.73 -0.31 32.01
C ASN A 201 -31.95 1.02 32.76
N CYS A 202 -31.46 2.16 32.25
CA CYS A 202 -31.54 3.44 32.94
C CYS A 202 -32.27 4.54 32.15
N ASN A 203 -32.79 4.20 30.97
CA ASN A 203 -33.47 5.09 30.04
C ASN A 203 -32.61 6.29 29.56
N ALA A 204 -31.26 6.20 29.66
CA ALA A 204 -30.38 7.17 29.03
C ALA A 204 -30.49 7.04 27.51
N SER A 205 -30.66 8.16 26.80
CA SER A 205 -30.87 8.16 25.36
C SER A 205 -30.18 9.35 24.70
N THR A 206 -29.57 9.10 23.53
CA THR A 206 -28.92 10.13 22.72
C THR A 206 -28.96 9.77 21.24
N THR A 207 -28.48 10.70 20.40
CA THR A 207 -28.28 10.48 18.96
C THR A 207 -26.79 10.50 18.61
N LEU A 208 -26.46 10.26 17.33
CA LEU A 208 -25.10 10.40 16.82
C LEU A 208 -24.80 11.81 16.28
N LYS A 209 -25.62 12.79 16.65
CA LYS A 209 -25.34 14.20 16.32
C LYS A 209 -23.94 14.58 16.79
N ASP A 210 -23.18 15.29 15.98
CA ASP A 210 -21.81 15.76 16.22
C ASP A 210 -20.79 14.66 16.50
N ALA A 211 -21.13 13.36 16.32
CA ALA A 211 -20.21 12.25 16.62
C ALA A 211 -18.94 12.28 15.78
N PHE A 212 -18.97 12.89 14.59
CA PHE A 212 -17.82 13.03 13.68
C PHE A 212 -17.08 14.36 13.80
N ASP A 213 -17.46 15.21 14.75
CA ASP A 213 -16.68 16.40 15.04
C ASP A 213 -15.30 15.97 15.59
N PRO A 214 -14.20 16.46 14.99
CA PRO A 214 -12.85 16.04 15.35
C PRO A 214 -12.49 16.20 16.82
N ASP A 215 -13.07 17.22 17.50
CA ASP A 215 -12.74 17.61 18.87
C ASP A 215 -13.77 17.17 19.90
N ILE A 216 -14.85 16.50 19.48
CA ILE A 216 -16.01 16.19 20.33
C ILE A 216 -15.63 15.43 21.62
N PHE A 217 -14.74 14.46 21.54
CA PHE A 217 -14.32 13.66 22.69
C PHE A 217 -13.51 14.49 23.70
N ALA A 218 -12.59 15.33 23.20
CA ALA A 218 -11.83 16.25 24.03
C ALA A 218 -12.73 17.31 24.71
N GLU A 219 -13.72 17.84 23.97
CA GLU A 219 -14.68 18.79 24.53
C GLU A 219 -15.56 18.17 25.61
N MET A 220 -16.04 16.94 25.38
CA MET A 220 -16.87 16.23 26.36
C MET A 220 -16.12 15.97 27.65
N ASP A 221 -14.87 15.53 27.58
CA ASP A 221 -14.05 15.30 28.77
C ASP A 221 -13.72 16.59 29.49
N ARG A 222 -13.36 17.67 28.77
CA ARG A 222 -13.16 19.00 29.37
C ARG A 222 -14.40 19.55 30.09
N LYS A 223 -15.58 19.45 29.47
CA LYS A 223 -16.85 19.90 30.06
C LYS A 223 -17.22 19.15 31.34
N ASN A 224 -16.85 17.88 31.42
CA ASN A 224 -17.20 17.01 32.54
C ASN A 224 -16.05 16.83 33.55
N ASN A 225 -14.89 17.44 33.32
CA ASN A 225 -13.65 17.23 34.09
C ASN A 225 -13.31 15.75 34.25
N ARG A 226 -13.28 15.01 33.15
CA ARG A 226 -13.11 13.54 33.06
C ARG A 226 -12.13 13.16 31.99
N ASN A 227 -11.83 11.87 31.94
CA ASN A 227 -10.95 11.25 30.94
C ASN A 227 -11.62 9.98 30.36
N ASP A 228 -12.92 10.09 30.07
CA ASP A 228 -13.74 8.96 29.63
C ASP A 228 -13.52 8.57 28.17
N PHE A 229 -13.08 9.51 27.32
CA PHE A 229 -13.02 9.38 25.86
C PHE A 229 -11.60 9.38 25.29
N CYS A 230 -10.57 9.32 26.13
CA CYS A 230 -9.22 9.09 25.66
C CYS A 230 -9.11 7.78 24.88
N CYS A 231 -8.17 7.72 23.97
CA CYS A 231 -7.86 6.52 23.19
C CYS A 231 -7.51 5.35 24.10
N GLU A 232 -8.11 4.19 23.85
CA GLU A 232 -7.84 2.97 24.62
C GLU A 232 -6.55 2.25 24.23
N GLY A 233 -5.81 2.78 23.21
CA GLY A 233 -4.53 2.24 22.79
C GLY A 233 -4.60 0.85 22.16
N ASN A 234 -5.71 0.49 21.50
CA ASN A 234 -5.91 -0.86 21.02
C ASN A 234 -5.34 -1.07 19.61
N HIS A 235 -4.57 -2.15 19.43
CA HIS A 235 -4.11 -2.71 18.18
C HIS A 235 -4.73 -4.11 17.99
N PRO A 236 -5.97 -4.23 17.51
CA PRO A 236 -6.66 -5.51 17.40
C PRO A 236 -5.88 -6.55 16.59
N HIS A 237 -5.21 -6.12 15.51
CA HIS A 237 -4.40 -6.98 14.64
C HIS A 237 -3.22 -7.67 15.32
N LYS A 238 -2.75 -7.13 16.46
CA LYS A 238 -1.68 -7.69 17.30
C LYS A 238 -2.17 -8.21 18.66
N HIS A 239 -3.46 -8.11 18.94
CA HIS A 239 -4.01 -8.36 20.30
C HIS A 239 -3.31 -7.57 21.41
N LEU A 240 -2.86 -6.36 21.10
CA LEU A 240 -2.07 -5.50 21.98
C LEU A 240 -2.86 -4.25 22.38
N LYS A 241 -2.67 -3.82 23.63
CA LYS A 241 -3.12 -2.51 24.12
C LYS A 241 -1.95 -1.72 24.70
N GLU A 242 -1.88 -0.45 24.34
CA GLU A 242 -0.87 0.49 24.81
C GLU A 242 -1.52 1.64 25.58
N VAL A 243 -0.72 2.35 26.36
CA VAL A 243 -1.19 3.57 27.03
C VAL A 243 -1.18 4.71 26.02
N CYS A 244 -2.33 5.34 25.81
CA CYS A 244 -2.47 6.48 24.91
C CYS A 244 -3.28 7.60 25.56
N ASN A 245 -2.72 8.82 25.56
CA ASN A 245 -3.36 10.01 26.15
C ASN A 245 -3.99 10.93 25.11
N LYS A 246 -4.05 10.50 23.83
CA LYS A 246 -4.64 11.28 22.74
C LYS A 246 -6.14 11.04 22.64
N TYR A 247 -6.85 12.00 22.06
CA TYR A 247 -8.26 11.84 21.76
C TYR A 247 -8.42 11.25 20.34
N PRO A 248 -9.16 10.13 20.20
CA PRO A 248 -9.42 9.53 18.90
C PRO A 248 -10.49 10.33 18.14
N LYS A 249 -10.59 10.12 16.83
CA LYS A 249 -11.64 10.64 15.98
C LYS A 249 -12.61 9.53 15.58
N ALA A 250 -13.91 9.82 15.64
CA ALA A 250 -14.90 8.87 15.14
C ALA A 250 -14.93 8.88 13.62
N MET A 251 -15.00 7.69 13.02
CA MET A 251 -15.02 7.50 11.58
C MET A 251 -15.95 6.36 11.17
N GLN A 252 -16.45 6.43 9.95
CA GLN A 252 -17.06 5.24 9.36
C GLN A 252 -15.95 4.22 9.05
N ARG A 253 -16.18 2.93 9.34
CA ARG A 253 -15.18 1.87 9.16
C ARG A 253 -14.69 1.73 7.70
N GLY A 254 -15.52 2.08 6.71
CA GLY A 254 -15.17 2.09 5.28
C GLY A 254 -14.52 3.39 4.80
N SER A 255 -14.22 4.35 5.68
CA SER A 255 -13.52 5.57 5.30
C SER A 255 -12.06 5.26 4.94
N SER A 256 -11.55 5.86 3.87
CA SER A 256 -10.14 5.77 3.47
C SER A 256 -9.18 6.24 4.58
N SER A 257 -9.61 7.17 5.43
CA SER A 257 -8.82 7.67 6.55
C SER A 257 -8.63 6.66 7.69
N VAL A 258 -9.29 5.51 7.63
CA VAL A 258 -9.10 4.45 8.64
C VAL A 258 -7.83 3.65 8.42
N TYR A 259 -7.36 3.54 7.18
CA TYR A 259 -6.20 2.73 6.85
C TYR A 259 -5.47 3.24 5.60
N PHE A 260 -4.20 3.57 5.75
CA PHE A 260 -3.30 3.91 4.66
C PHE A 260 -2.11 2.93 4.69
N PRO A 261 -2.02 1.98 3.76
CA PRO A 261 -0.90 1.06 3.71
C PRO A 261 0.40 1.80 3.35
N VAL A 262 1.47 1.47 4.04
CA VAL A 262 2.83 1.89 3.70
C VAL A 262 3.51 0.73 3.00
N THR A 263 3.66 0.83 1.69
CA THR A 263 4.22 -0.22 0.85
C THR A 263 5.43 0.27 0.09
N LEU A 264 6.39 -0.61 -0.09
CA LEU A 264 7.52 -0.40 -0.99
C LEU A 264 7.52 -1.42 -2.11
N SER A 265 8.17 -1.09 -3.21
CA SER A 265 8.35 -2.02 -4.31
C SER A 265 9.75 -1.93 -4.90
N SER A 266 10.21 -3.06 -5.43
CA SER A 266 11.48 -3.24 -6.11
C SER A 266 11.26 -3.86 -7.47
N LEU A 267 12.01 -3.38 -8.47
CA LEU A 267 12.12 -4.04 -9.77
C LEU A 267 13.27 -5.04 -9.71
N VAL A 268 13.00 -6.29 -10.05
CA VAL A 268 14.02 -7.33 -10.10
C VAL A 268 14.81 -7.20 -11.39
N ILE A 269 16.02 -6.68 -11.29
CA ILE A 269 16.91 -6.40 -12.41
C ILE A 269 18.10 -7.37 -12.42
N PRO A 270 18.82 -7.55 -13.54
CA PRO A 270 20.07 -8.29 -13.55
C PRO A 270 21.15 -7.66 -12.63
N PRO A 271 22.05 -8.49 -12.03
CA PRO A 271 22.15 -9.95 -12.19
C PRO A 271 21.15 -10.75 -11.35
N TYR A 272 20.30 -10.10 -10.55
CA TYR A 272 19.37 -10.75 -9.62
C TYR A 272 18.17 -11.41 -10.33
N ALA A 273 17.84 -10.96 -11.54
CA ALA A 273 16.79 -11.53 -12.39
C ALA A 273 17.21 -12.77 -13.20
N GLU A 274 18.41 -13.30 -12.99
CA GLU A 274 18.93 -14.43 -13.77
C GLU A 274 18.12 -15.70 -13.54
N LYS A 275 17.94 -16.49 -14.62
CA LYS A 275 17.20 -17.75 -14.57
C LYS A 275 17.79 -18.75 -13.56
N LEU A 276 19.11 -18.72 -13.36
CA LEU A 276 19.76 -19.56 -12.36
C LEU A 276 19.43 -19.12 -10.94
N THR A 277 19.47 -17.81 -10.67
CA THR A 277 19.05 -17.23 -9.38
C THR A 277 17.60 -17.61 -9.06
N GLU A 278 16.68 -17.45 -10.02
CA GLU A 278 15.28 -17.85 -9.87
C GLU A 278 15.12 -19.35 -9.56
N LYS A 279 15.87 -20.22 -10.22
CA LYS A 279 15.85 -21.67 -9.95
C LYS A 279 16.35 -22.01 -8.55
N ILE A 280 17.44 -21.35 -8.11
CA ILE A 280 18.00 -21.53 -6.77
C ILE A 280 16.94 -21.11 -5.73
N GLU A 281 16.38 -19.92 -5.86
CA GLU A 281 15.43 -19.36 -4.90
C GLU A 281 14.14 -20.20 -4.76
N LYS A 282 13.75 -20.90 -5.83
CA LYS A 282 12.55 -21.76 -5.84
C LYS A 282 12.80 -23.19 -5.36
N CYS A 283 14.04 -23.63 -5.25
CA CYS A 283 14.32 -25.01 -4.86
C CYS A 283 14.13 -25.23 -3.35
N SER A 284 13.76 -26.46 -2.98
CA SER A 284 13.42 -26.78 -1.59
C SER A 284 14.63 -26.72 -0.66
N SER A 285 15.82 -27.05 -1.16
CA SER A 285 17.06 -26.97 -0.40
C SER A 285 17.42 -25.56 -0.02
N PHE A 286 17.25 -24.59 -0.94
CA PHE A 286 17.48 -23.16 -0.64
C PHE A 286 16.48 -22.63 0.40
N GLN A 287 15.20 -22.96 0.27
CA GLN A 287 14.17 -22.52 1.23
C GLN A 287 14.46 -23.03 2.64
N LYS A 288 14.96 -24.27 2.77
CA LYS A 288 15.44 -24.81 4.07
C LYS A 288 16.64 -24.03 4.61
N CYS A 289 17.58 -23.65 3.73
CA CYS A 289 18.72 -22.82 4.15
C CYS A 289 18.25 -21.46 4.69
N VAL A 290 17.33 -20.79 4.01
CA VAL A 290 16.75 -19.50 4.45
C VAL A 290 16.07 -19.67 5.80
N ALA A 291 15.28 -20.72 6.01
CA ALA A 291 14.64 -20.98 7.31
C ALA A 291 15.67 -21.15 8.44
N ILE A 292 16.75 -21.92 8.17
CA ILE A 292 17.84 -22.11 9.14
C ILE A 292 18.55 -20.78 9.45
N ILE A 293 18.79 -19.94 8.43
CA ILE A 293 19.45 -18.64 8.60
C ILE A 293 18.56 -17.68 9.40
N ALA A 294 17.25 -17.73 9.18
CA ALA A 294 16.28 -16.88 9.90
C ALA A 294 16.26 -17.17 11.41
N ASP A 295 16.49 -18.41 11.81
CA ASP A 295 16.51 -18.84 13.21
C ASP A 295 17.86 -18.57 13.92
N GLU A 296 18.90 -18.12 13.18
CA GLU A 296 20.24 -17.89 13.74
C GLU A 296 20.40 -16.47 14.27
N ASP A 297 21.16 -16.34 15.36
CA ASP A 297 21.49 -15.04 15.94
C ASP A 297 22.27 -14.14 14.95
N PRO A 298 21.90 -12.88 14.74
CA PRO A 298 22.56 -12.01 13.76
C PRO A 298 24.08 -11.92 13.90
N GLU A 299 24.61 -11.93 15.13
CA GLU A 299 26.05 -11.85 15.39
C GLU A 299 26.82 -13.08 14.91
N ASP A 300 26.23 -14.27 15.00
CA ASP A 300 26.84 -15.57 14.64
C ASP A 300 26.54 -16.00 13.20
N ARG A 301 25.66 -15.31 12.53
CA ARG A 301 25.05 -15.70 11.25
C ARG A 301 26.09 -15.97 10.17
N ASN A 302 27.02 -15.05 9.95
CA ASN A 302 28.04 -15.18 8.90
C ASN A 302 28.97 -16.38 9.14
N GLU A 303 29.37 -16.62 10.39
CA GLU A 303 30.23 -17.78 10.71
C GLU A 303 29.48 -19.10 10.45
N LYS A 304 28.20 -19.17 10.83
CA LYS A 304 27.38 -20.37 10.63
C LYS A 304 27.06 -20.61 9.15
N ILE A 305 26.85 -19.55 8.36
CA ILE A 305 26.70 -19.66 6.90
C ILE A 305 27.98 -20.23 6.30
N LEU A 306 29.14 -19.67 6.61
CA LEU A 306 30.42 -20.14 6.09
C LEU A 306 30.68 -21.62 6.42
N LYS A 307 30.37 -22.07 7.62
CA LYS A 307 30.51 -23.48 8.03
C LYS A 307 29.63 -24.46 7.22
N ARG A 308 28.45 -23.99 6.76
CA ARG A 308 27.48 -24.83 6.06
C ARG A 308 27.48 -24.62 4.54
N LEU A 309 28.14 -23.56 4.06
CA LEU A 309 28.08 -23.10 2.67
C LEU A 309 28.37 -24.22 1.65
N SER A 310 29.46 -24.96 1.83
CA SER A 310 29.83 -26.03 0.91
C SER A 310 28.77 -27.13 0.81
N LYS A 311 28.16 -27.50 1.94
CA LYS A 311 27.08 -28.51 1.95
C LYS A 311 25.84 -27.96 1.25
N TRP A 312 25.41 -26.75 1.60
CA TRP A 312 24.24 -26.11 0.99
C TRP A 312 24.41 -25.92 -0.52
N THR A 313 25.60 -25.49 -0.93
CA THR A 313 25.96 -25.36 -2.35
C THR A 313 25.76 -26.67 -3.09
N HIS A 314 26.28 -27.77 -2.54
CA HIS A 314 26.17 -29.08 -3.14
C HIS A 314 24.72 -29.60 -3.21
N ASP A 315 23.97 -29.47 -2.10
CA ASP A 315 22.58 -29.93 -2.03
C ASP A 315 21.69 -29.16 -3.06
N ILE A 316 21.89 -27.85 -3.18
CA ILE A 316 21.18 -27.02 -4.15
C ILE A 316 21.59 -27.36 -5.58
N ALA A 317 22.91 -27.48 -5.85
CA ALA A 317 23.42 -27.77 -7.18
C ALA A 317 22.90 -29.11 -7.72
N LEU A 318 22.79 -30.12 -6.86
CA LEU A 318 22.18 -31.41 -7.19
C LEU A 318 20.70 -31.27 -7.52
N GLU A 319 19.93 -30.55 -6.71
CA GLU A 319 18.47 -30.40 -6.90
C GLU A 319 18.14 -29.71 -8.23
N ILE A 320 18.88 -28.67 -8.61
CA ILE A 320 18.60 -27.90 -9.83
C ILE A 320 19.45 -28.30 -11.04
N SER A 321 20.29 -29.36 -10.91
CA SER A 321 21.17 -29.86 -11.97
C SER A 321 22.12 -28.80 -12.54
N THR A 322 22.93 -28.18 -11.68
CA THR A 322 23.93 -27.15 -12.03
C THR A 322 25.27 -27.45 -11.33
N THR A 323 26.24 -26.55 -11.45
CA THR A 323 27.56 -26.69 -10.83
C THR A 323 27.64 -26.01 -9.48
N ASP A 324 28.38 -26.62 -8.54
CA ASP A 324 28.61 -26.04 -7.21
C ASP A 324 29.20 -24.62 -7.28
N ILE A 325 30.11 -24.36 -8.23
CA ILE A 325 30.77 -23.06 -8.41
C ILE A 325 29.75 -21.96 -8.70
N GLN A 326 28.79 -22.21 -9.58
CA GLN A 326 27.75 -21.21 -9.92
C GLN A 326 26.79 -20.93 -8.76
N VAL A 327 26.42 -21.97 -8.02
CA VAL A 327 25.57 -21.85 -6.84
C VAL A 327 26.31 -21.09 -5.74
N GLU A 328 27.57 -21.46 -5.46
CA GLU A 328 28.38 -20.81 -4.43
C GLU A 328 28.54 -19.30 -4.68
N ALA A 329 28.78 -18.90 -5.92
CA ALA A 329 28.90 -17.49 -6.30
C ALA A 329 27.62 -16.70 -5.94
N ILE A 330 26.44 -17.27 -6.24
CA ILE A 330 25.16 -16.64 -5.93
C ILE A 330 24.90 -16.59 -4.41
N LEU A 331 25.16 -17.68 -3.68
CA LEU A 331 24.97 -17.72 -2.23
C LEU A 331 25.91 -16.76 -1.49
N ARG A 332 27.17 -16.64 -1.93
CA ARG A 332 28.12 -15.66 -1.36
C ARG A 332 27.65 -14.24 -1.59
N ARG A 333 27.25 -13.89 -2.81
CA ARG A 333 26.70 -12.59 -3.12
C ARG A 333 25.47 -12.26 -2.24
N LYS A 334 24.56 -13.22 -2.09
CA LYS A 334 23.31 -13.02 -1.35
C LYS A 334 23.52 -12.85 0.15
N TRP A 335 24.40 -13.66 0.76
CA TRP A 335 24.45 -13.75 2.23
C TRP A 335 25.72 -13.21 2.87
N LEU A 336 26.81 -13.08 2.12
CA LEU A 336 28.15 -12.76 2.67
C LEU A 336 28.73 -11.46 2.14
N GLU A 337 28.19 -10.89 1.06
CA GLU A 337 28.61 -9.56 0.61
C GLU A 337 28.04 -8.49 1.53
N GLU A 338 28.92 -7.64 2.03
CA GLU A 338 28.54 -6.49 2.88
C GLU A 338 27.67 -5.51 2.09
N THR A 339 26.59 -5.07 2.71
CA THR A 339 25.72 -4.03 2.18
C THR A 339 26.12 -2.70 2.81
N GLU A 340 26.23 -1.63 2.02
CA GLU A 340 26.48 -0.29 2.54
C GLU A 340 25.36 0.11 3.51
N ILE A 341 25.69 0.78 4.60
CA ILE A 341 24.76 1.13 5.69
C ILE A 341 23.56 1.96 5.17
N GLU A 342 23.76 2.76 4.11
CA GLU A 342 22.73 3.62 3.53
C GLU A 342 21.98 3.00 2.33
N TYR A 343 22.22 1.72 2.03
CA TYR A 343 21.56 1.07 0.91
C TYR A 343 20.08 0.80 1.23
N ASN A 344 19.19 1.58 0.63
CA ASN A 344 17.74 1.45 0.76
C ASN A 344 17.05 1.80 -0.56
N THR A 345 15.77 1.48 -0.69
CA THR A 345 14.99 1.67 -1.92
C THR A 345 14.87 3.11 -2.40
N THR A 346 15.14 4.08 -1.54
CA THR A 346 15.13 5.51 -1.87
C THR A 346 16.52 6.07 -2.11
N SER A 347 17.59 5.27 -1.90
CA SER A 347 18.95 5.72 -2.12
C SER A 347 19.21 5.94 -3.61
N ILE A 348 20.07 6.93 -3.90
CA ILE A 348 20.44 7.25 -5.28
C ILE A 348 21.10 6.05 -5.96
N LYS A 349 21.88 5.25 -5.23
CA LYS A 349 22.53 4.03 -5.75
C LYS A 349 21.50 3.01 -6.22
N TYR A 350 20.43 2.76 -5.44
CA TYR A 350 19.35 1.85 -5.79
C TYR A 350 18.67 2.27 -7.10
N ARG A 351 18.43 3.57 -7.27
CA ARG A 351 17.82 4.13 -8.48
C ARG A 351 18.77 4.12 -9.68
N ILE A 352 20.07 4.32 -9.48
CA ILE A 352 21.08 4.22 -10.55
C ILE A 352 21.12 2.80 -11.12
N GLU A 353 21.13 1.77 -10.28
CA GLU A 353 21.14 0.36 -10.71
C GLU A 353 19.91 0.04 -11.58
N GLU A 354 18.71 0.47 -11.17
CA GLU A 354 17.49 0.30 -11.98
C GLU A 354 17.59 1.06 -13.33
N TYR A 355 18.04 2.30 -13.29
CA TYR A 355 18.18 3.13 -14.48
C TYR A 355 19.16 2.51 -15.48
N GLU A 356 20.30 2.00 -15.02
CA GLU A 356 21.31 1.35 -15.85
C GLU A 356 20.80 0.05 -16.47
N ALA A 357 20.06 -0.72 -15.73
CA ALA A 357 19.41 -1.92 -16.24
C ALA A 357 18.38 -1.57 -17.33
N LEU A 358 17.59 -0.52 -17.14
CA LEU A 358 16.53 -0.11 -18.05
C LEU A 358 17.06 0.55 -19.33
N ASN A 359 18.09 1.41 -19.24
CA ASN A 359 18.66 2.07 -20.42
C ASN A 359 19.74 1.22 -21.14
N GLY A 360 20.23 0.15 -20.50
CA GLY A 360 21.22 -0.75 -21.07
C GLY A 360 22.65 -0.30 -20.93
N SER A 361 22.95 0.64 -20.06
CA SER A 361 24.33 1.03 -19.75
C SER A 361 25.00 0.10 -18.74
N ALA A 362 24.24 -0.74 -18.06
CA ALA A 362 24.80 -1.81 -17.25
C ALA A 362 25.46 -2.87 -18.13
N ASP A 363 26.61 -3.39 -17.68
CA ASP A 363 27.30 -4.53 -18.34
C ASP A 363 26.45 -5.78 -18.17
N MET A 364 25.58 -6.05 -19.14
CA MET A 364 24.64 -7.15 -19.10
C MET A 364 24.74 -8.00 -20.37
N PRO A 365 24.67 -9.34 -20.22
CA PRO A 365 24.59 -10.19 -21.40
C PRO A 365 23.30 -9.89 -22.19
N SER A 366 23.40 -9.86 -23.50
CA SER A 366 22.35 -9.43 -24.43
C SER A 366 21.19 -10.43 -24.63
N SER A 367 21.05 -11.43 -23.80
CA SER A 367 19.98 -12.45 -23.90
C SER A 367 18.89 -12.24 -22.88
N SER A 368 17.66 -12.65 -23.22
CA SER A 368 16.53 -12.70 -22.28
C SER A 368 16.89 -13.51 -21.04
N ILE A 369 17.07 -12.85 -19.91
CA ILE A 369 17.56 -13.44 -18.69
C ILE A 369 16.40 -13.58 -17.71
N GLY A 370 15.90 -14.79 -17.51
CA GLY A 370 14.91 -15.08 -16.47
C GLY A 370 13.68 -14.17 -16.46
N ASP A 371 13.56 -13.36 -15.43
CA ASP A 371 12.43 -12.44 -15.21
C ASP A 371 12.66 -11.01 -15.75
N PHE A 372 13.74 -10.78 -16.51
CA PHE A 372 14.01 -9.49 -17.14
C PHE A 372 14.34 -9.67 -18.63
N SER A 373 13.71 -8.88 -19.48
CA SER A 373 13.98 -8.85 -20.92
C SER A 373 13.83 -7.44 -21.45
N ARG A 374 14.91 -6.92 -22.06
CA ARG A 374 15.00 -5.55 -22.60
C ARG A 374 15.44 -5.57 -24.06
N GLU A 375 14.83 -4.69 -24.85
CA GLU A 375 15.17 -4.39 -26.23
C GLU A 375 15.42 -2.90 -26.37
N SER A 376 16.63 -2.49 -26.79
CA SER A 376 16.96 -1.10 -27.08
C SER A 376 16.49 -0.75 -28.48
N MET A 377 15.83 0.40 -28.62
CA MET A 377 15.28 0.85 -29.88
C MET A 377 16.20 1.88 -30.55
N ASP A 378 16.20 1.91 -31.87
CA ASP A 378 16.84 3.00 -32.62
C ASP A 378 16.04 4.29 -32.45
N ILE A 379 16.59 5.24 -31.69
CA ILE A 379 15.92 6.48 -31.33
C ILE A 379 15.62 7.36 -32.56
N THR A 380 16.41 7.27 -33.64
CA THR A 380 16.23 8.06 -34.84
C THR A 380 14.90 7.78 -35.53
N SER A 381 14.37 6.57 -35.38
CA SER A 381 13.10 6.14 -35.95
C SER A 381 11.86 6.80 -35.30
N TYR A 382 12.02 7.40 -34.13
CA TYR A 382 10.90 8.02 -33.40
C TYR A 382 10.62 9.47 -33.86
N GLU A 383 11.61 10.17 -34.45
CA GLU A 383 11.47 11.57 -34.83
C GLU A 383 10.99 12.48 -33.69
N LEU A 384 11.48 12.23 -32.48
CA LEU A 384 11.22 13.00 -31.27
C LEU A 384 12.56 13.52 -30.71
N PRO A 385 12.93 14.77 -31.02
CA PRO A 385 14.29 15.31 -30.77
C PRO A 385 14.64 15.39 -29.27
N TYR A 386 13.67 15.43 -28.41
CA TYR A 386 13.86 15.52 -26.93
C TYR A 386 14.29 14.20 -26.30
N LEU A 387 14.19 13.10 -27.04
CA LEU A 387 14.48 11.77 -26.51
C LEU A 387 15.93 11.39 -26.78
N LYS A 388 16.59 10.82 -25.77
CA LYS A 388 17.93 10.26 -25.87
C LYS A 388 17.89 8.76 -26.13
N GLY A 389 16.90 8.05 -25.59
CA GLY A 389 16.75 6.61 -25.74
C GLY A 389 15.36 6.10 -25.41
N ILE A 390 15.00 4.96 -26.01
CA ILE A 390 13.83 4.17 -25.64
C ILE A 390 14.25 2.71 -25.53
N SER A 391 13.82 2.07 -24.44
CA SER A 391 13.93 0.63 -24.25
C SER A 391 12.57 0.00 -24.04
N LEU A 392 12.29 -1.06 -24.77
CA LEU A 392 11.12 -1.91 -24.58
C LEU A 392 11.46 -2.99 -23.57
N ILE A 393 10.75 -3.01 -22.48
CA ILE A 393 10.92 -4.00 -21.42
C ILE A 393 9.84 -5.05 -21.59
N ASN A 394 10.20 -6.12 -22.30
CA ASN A 394 9.27 -7.19 -22.67
C ASN A 394 8.87 -8.06 -21.45
N LYS A 395 9.70 -8.09 -20.42
CA LYS A 395 9.44 -8.79 -19.18
C LYS A 395 10.17 -8.12 -18.04
N ILE A 396 9.45 -7.89 -16.94
CA ILE A 396 10.00 -7.44 -15.67
C ILE A 396 9.18 -8.01 -14.52
N ARG A 397 9.86 -8.34 -13.42
CA ARG A 397 9.23 -8.73 -12.17
C ARG A 397 9.34 -7.59 -11.17
N GLU A 398 8.23 -7.26 -10.53
CA GLU A 398 8.18 -6.34 -9.38
C GLU A 398 7.78 -7.12 -8.14
N VAL A 399 8.50 -6.92 -7.04
CA VAL A 399 8.12 -7.38 -5.70
C VAL A 399 7.61 -6.20 -4.91
N ARG A 400 6.44 -6.35 -4.30
CA ARG A 400 5.81 -5.31 -3.48
C ARG A 400 5.51 -5.82 -2.09
N ALA A 401 6.06 -5.14 -1.08
CA ALA A 401 5.94 -5.49 0.33
C ALA A 401 5.14 -4.45 1.10
N LEU A 402 4.36 -4.92 2.07
CA LEU A 402 3.69 -4.10 3.08
C LEU A 402 4.60 -3.97 4.30
N LEU A 403 4.98 -2.74 4.65
CA LEU A 403 5.85 -2.48 5.81
C LEU A 403 5.06 -2.13 7.07
N GLY A 404 3.95 -1.45 6.88
CA GLY A 404 3.12 -0.94 7.95
C GLY A 404 1.94 -0.15 7.43
N PHE A 405 1.36 0.63 8.28
CA PHE A 405 0.26 1.53 7.91
C PHE A 405 0.22 2.77 8.80
N THR A 406 -0.53 3.76 8.37
CA THR A 406 -0.94 4.91 9.19
C THR A 406 -2.46 5.03 9.23
N ARG A 407 -2.99 5.85 10.15
CA ARG A 407 -4.40 6.18 10.23
C ARG A 407 -4.59 7.70 10.27
N LEU A 408 -5.76 8.19 9.87
CA LEU A 408 -6.16 9.60 9.75
C LEU A 408 -5.50 10.36 8.60
N SER A 409 -4.23 10.13 8.34
CA SER A 409 -3.49 10.72 7.21
C SER A 409 -2.49 9.72 6.63
N PRO A 410 -2.16 9.79 5.34
CA PRO A 410 -1.10 9.00 4.75
C PRO A 410 0.25 9.26 5.44
N SER A 411 1.15 8.27 5.40
CA SER A 411 2.50 8.44 5.94
C SER A 411 3.24 9.59 5.26
N ALA A 412 3.99 10.33 6.06
CA ALA A 412 4.92 11.36 5.56
C ALA A 412 6.21 10.75 5.00
N SER A 413 6.52 9.51 5.37
CA SER A 413 7.70 8.78 4.93
C SER A 413 7.34 7.65 3.97
N ILE A 414 8.15 7.47 2.93
CA ILE A 414 7.94 6.39 1.93
C ILE A 414 8.02 5.00 2.57
N ASN A 415 8.92 4.82 3.53
CA ASN A 415 9.16 3.54 4.21
C ASN A 415 8.66 3.52 5.67
N GLY A 416 7.96 4.56 6.10
CA GLY A 416 7.50 4.71 7.49
C GLY A 416 8.58 5.17 8.48
N SER A 417 9.85 5.17 8.11
CA SER A 417 10.95 5.57 9.00
C SER A 417 10.83 7.03 9.42
N GLY A 418 10.92 7.31 10.72
CA GLY A 418 10.80 8.65 11.27
C GLY A 418 9.39 9.22 11.32
N ASP A 419 8.38 8.53 10.83
CA ASP A 419 6.98 8.95 10.94
C ASP A 419 6.40 8.51 12.31
N PRO A 420 6.04 9.43 13.21
CA PRO A 420 5.51 9.09 14.53
C PRO A 420 4.11 8.42 14.48
N HIS A 421 3.47 8.43 13.32
CA HIS A 421 2.15 7.83 13.10
C HIS A 421 2.22 6.45 12.44
N PHE A 422 3.42 6.02 12.05
CA PHE A 422 3.64 4.72 11.42
C PHE A 422 3.48 3.57 12.41
N VAL A 423 2.70 2.58 12.02
CA VAL A 423 2.52 1.33 12.76
C VAL A 423 3.18 0.20 12.00
N SER A 424 4.23 -0.39 12.57
CA SER A 424 4.84 -1.62 12.03
C SER A 424 3.85 -2.77 12.10
N ILE A 425 3.79 -3.57 11.05
CA ILE A 425 2.90 -4.74 10.99
C ILE A 425 3.50 -5.99 11.61
N LYS A 426 4.79 -6.01 11.87
CA LYS A 426 5.52 -7.17 12.38
C LYS A 426 6.24 -6.86 13.69
N GLU A 427 6.56 -7.88 14.45
CA GLU A 427 7.45 -7.79 15.61
C GLU A 427 8.92 -7.66 15.15
N PRO A 428 9.81 -7.12 16.01
CA PRO A 428 11.23 -6.93 15.67
C PRO A 428 11.95 -8.22 15.23
N GLU A 429 11.58 -9.34 15.84
CA GLU A 429 12.17 -10.67 15.59
C GLU A 429 11.74 -11.27 14.24
N THR A 430 10.61 -10.83 13.69
CA THR A 430 10.11 -11.31 12.40
C THR A 430 10.98 -10.76 11.28
N ARG A 431 11.64 -11.66 10.54
CA ARG A 431 12.62 -11.28 9.51
C ARG A 431 12.09 -11.35 8.08
N TRP A 432 10.78 -11.15 7.91
CA TRP A 432 10.13 -11.09 6.62
C TRP A 432 8.95 -10.10 6.61
N TYR A 433 8.52 -9.68 5.43
CA TYR A 433 7.32 -8.87 5.23
C TYR A 433 6.33 -9.58 4.30
N PRO A 434 5.02 -9.40 4.52
CA PRO A 434 4.02 -9.77 3.53
C PRO A 434 4.26 -9.07 2.21
N ALA A 435 4.31 -9.84 1.13
CA ALA A 435 4.53 -9.31 -0.21
C ALA A 435 3.86 -10.15 -1.29
N TYR A 436 3.73 -9.58 -2.46
CA TYR A 436 3.34 -10.29 -3.67
C TYR A 436 4.26 -9.89 -4.83
N GLU A 437 4.38 -10.77 -5.79
CA GLU A 437 5.11 -10.51 -7.02
C GLU A 437 4.17 -10.28 -8.21
N VAL A 438 4.56 -9.39 -9.09
CA VAL A 438 3.88 -9.13 -10.34
C VAL A 438 4.88 -9.23 -11.49
N ARG A 439 4.47 -9.86 -12.56
CA ARG A 439 5.19 -9.84 -13.82
C ARG A 439 4.47 -8.92 -14.79
N GLY A 440 5.24 -8.05 -15.42
CA GLY A 440 4.72 -7.05 -16.33
C GLY A 440 5.65 -6.77 -17.50
N GLU A 441 5.27 -5.80 -18.27
CA GLU A 441 6.01 -5.24 -19.39
C GLU A 441 5.99 -3.72 -19.30
N GLY A 442 6.88 -3.03 -20.00
CA GLY A 442 6.93 -1.58 -19.94
C GLY A 442 7.72 -0.89 -21.04
N ILE A 443 7.67 0.44 -21.01
CA ILE A 443 8.41 1.32 -21.90
C ILE A 443 9.26 2.23 -21.03
N PHE A 444 10.58 2.14 -21.17
CA PHE A 444 11.51 3.07 -20.56
C PHE A 444 11.88 4.16 -21.58
N ILE A 445 11.81 5.41 -21.16
CA ILE A 445 12.00 6.60 -21.98
C ILE A 445 13.09 7.44 -21.33
N GLU A 446 14.19 7.67 -22.04
CA GLU A 446 15.30 8.53 -21.60
C GLU A 446 15.26 9.85 -22.36
N PHE A 447 15.35 10.96 -21.63
CA PHE A 447 15.29 12.32 -22.19
C PHE A 447 16.68 12.93 -22.29
N SER A 448 16.83 13.87 -23.24
CA SER A 448 18.03 14.68 -23.40
C SER A 448 18.19 15.64 -22.22
N GLN A 449 19.16 15.37 -21.35
CA GLN A 449 19.49 16.25 -20.23
C GLN A 449 19.84 17.66 -20.69
N SER A 450 20.67 17.77 -21.72
CA SER A 450 21.10 19.07 -22.25
C SER A 450 19.95 19.94 -22.79
N ASP A 451 18.89 19.34 -23.31
CA ASP A 451 17.74 20.10 -23.80
C ASP A 451 16.85 20.57 -22.65
N ILE A 452 16.71 19.74 -21.59
CA ILE A 452 16.01 20.14 -20.36
C ILE A 452 16.75 21.31 -19.67
N GLU A 453 18.07 21.24 -19.56
CA GLU A 453 18.88 22.30 -18.97
C GLU A 453 18.80 23.60 -19.76
N LYS A 454 18.92 23.54 -21.08
CA LYS A 454 18.75 24.72 -21.97
C LYS A 454 17.36 25.35 -21.79
N TRP A 455 16.32 24.53 -21.67
CA TRP A 455 14.97 25.03 -21.44
C TRP A 455 14.85 25.76 -20.11
N ILE A 456 15.40 25.19 -19.02
CA ILE A 456 15.39 25.83 -17.69
C ILE A 456 16.17 27.14 -17.70
N VAL A 457 17.39 27.15 -18.28
CA VAL A 457 18.26 28.33 -18.34
C VAL A 457 17.65 29.46 -19.19
N ASN A 458 17.02 29.11 -20.29
CA ASN A 458 16.42 30.09 -21.20
C ASN A 458 15.06 30.64 -20.71
N ASN A 459 14.46 30.02 -19.70
CA ASN A 459 13.13 30.39 -19.17
C ASN A 459 13.16 30.50 -17.63
N PRO A 460 13.66 31.60 -17.06
CA PRO A 460 13.74 31.78 -15.60
C PRO A 460 12.40 31.61 -14.88
N GLU A 461 11.30 31.96 -15.51
CA GLU A 461 9.95 31.81 -14.95
C GLU A 461 9.57 30.34 -14.67
N VAL A 462 10.23 29.39 -15.31
CA VAL A 462 10.09 27.96 -14.99
C VAL A 462 10.50 27.70 -13.53
N THR A 463 11.64 28.24 -13.13
CA THR A 463 12.14 28.11 -11.77
C THR A 463 11.25 28.86 -10.77
N GLU A 464 10.82 30.08 -11.12
CA GLU A 464 9.91 30.87 -10.27
C GLU A 464 8.60 30.11 -10.03
N ARG A 465 8.05 29.49 -11.08
CA ARG A 465 6.82 28.69 -10.97
C ARG A 465 6.99 27.46 -10.10
N VAL A 466 8.11 26.77 -10.19
CA VAL A 466 8.43 25.61 -9.33
C VAL A 466 8.66 26.01 -7.88
N ASN A 467 9.18 27.22 -7.63
CA ASN A 467 9.35 27.74 -6.29
C ASN A 467 8.02 27.94 -5.54
N ILE A 468 6.89 28.09 -6.22
CA ILE A 468 5.56 28.10 -5.59
C ILE A 468 5.29 26.73 -4.94
N ILE A 469 5.57 25.64 -5.66
CA ILE A 469 5.44 24.27 -5.11
C ILE A 469 6.42 24.06 -3.96
N ASN A 470 7.69 24.48 -4.11
CA ASN A 470 8.70 24.35 -3.05
C ASN A 470 8.30 25.10 -1.76
N SER A 471 7.72 26.29 -1.88
CA SER A 471 7.23 27.05 -0.73
C SER A 471 6.08 26.32 -0.04
N SER A 472 5.07 25.88 -0.79
CA SER A 472 3.97 25.08 -0.24
C SER A 472 4.46 23.77 0.40
N TYR A 473 5.45 23.13 -0.21
CA TYR A 473 6.05 21.90 0.30
C TYR A 473 6.76 22.13 1.64
N ALA A 474 7.58 23.16 1.77
CA ALA A 474 8.28 23.49 3.00
C ALA A 474 7.32 23.74 4.17
N ASP A 475 6.15 24.33 3.89
CA ASP A 475 5.10 24.59 4.89
C ASP A 475 4.24 23.36 5.21
N SER A 476 4.20 22.37 4.33
CA SER A 476 3.41 21.15 4.48
C SER A 476 3.92 20.25 5.61
N PHE A 477 3.05 19.38 6.12
CA PHE A 477 3.45 18.36 7.09
C PHE A 477 4.53 17.42 6.52
N ILE A 478 4.37 16.99 5.27
CA ILE A 478 5.32 16.10 4.60
C ILE A 478 6.67 16.78 4.40
N GLY A 479 6.70 18.03 3.95
CA GLY A 479 7.94 18.77 3.72
C GLY A 479 8.75 19.02 4.99
N LYS A 480 8.08 19.24 6.14
CA LYS A 480 8.72 19.35 7.45
C LYS A 480 9.37 18.05 7.91
N GLN A 481 8.77 16.91 7.58
CA GLN A 481 9.31 15.59 7.94
C GLN A 481 10.40 15.11 6.96
N ARG A 482 10.28 15.48 5.69
CA ARG A 482 11.18 15.05 4.62
C ARG A 482 11.59 16.25 3.75
N PRO A 483 12.48 17.12 4.24
CA PRO A 483 12.92 18.28 3.48
C PRO A 483 13.68 17.85 2.22
N ARG A 484 13.20 18.32 1.06
CA ARG A 484 13.88 18.16 -0.24
C ARG A 484 13.53 19.32 -1.16
N THR A 485 14.32 19.55 -2.17
CA THR A 485 14.02 20.51 -3.24
C THR A 485 13.40 19.80 -4.43
N ILE A 486 12.26 20.28 -4.87
CA ILE A 486 11.61 19.78 -6.09
C ILE A 486 12.17 20.58 -7.27
N THR A 487 12.70 19.89 -8.27
CA THR A 487 13.32 20.54 -9.44
C THR A 487 12.34 20.67 -10.61
N PRO A 488 12.56 21.63 -11.53
CA PRO A 488 11.77 21.74 -12.76
C PRO A 488 11.79 20.44 -13.58
N LYS A 489 12.96 19.79 -13.66
CA LYS A 489 13.12 18.51 -14.36
C LYS A 489 12.21 17.43 -13.76
N PHE A 490 12.16 17.33 -12.43
CA PHE A 490 11.29 16.34 -11.76
C PHE A 490 9.82 16.55 -12.11
N ILE A 491 9.32 17.80 -12.01
CA ILE A 491 7.92 18.11 -12.32
C ILE A 491 7.61 17.84 -13.80
N LEU A 492 8.53 18.19 -14.71
CA LEU A 492 8.40 17.92 -16.14
C LEU A 492 8.24 16.42 -16.41
N LEU A 493 9.17 15.60 -15.93
CA LEU A 493 9.14 14.15 -16.14
C LEU A 493 7.92 13.49 -15.50
N HIS A 494 7.60 13.86 -14.26
CA HIS A 494 6.47 13.31 -13.52
C HIS A 494 5.13 13.67 -14.18
N THR A 495 4.93 14.94 -14.55
CA THR A 495 3.71 15.37 -15.25
C THR A 495 3.56 14.67 -16.59
N LEU A 496 4.65 14.54 -17.34
CA LEU A 496 4.65 13.84 -18.64
C LEU A 496 4.32 12.35 -18.47
N ALA A 497 4.85 11.69 -17.43
CA ALA A 497 4.51 10.30 -17.14
C ALA A 497 3.01 10.11 -16.97
N HIS A 498 2.35 10.98 -16.19
CA HIS A 498 0.91 10.95 -16.01
C HIS A 498 0.13 11.14 -17.33
N LEU A 499 0.54 12.10 -18.16
CA LEU A 499 -0.10 12.33 -19.45
C LEU A 499 0.06 11.12 -20.40
N LEU A 500 1.25 10.51 -20.40
CA LEU A 500 1.53 9.30 -21.18
C LEU A 500 0.74 8.10 -20.67
N ILE A 501 0.65 7.89 -19.36
CA ILE A 501 -0.16 6.82 -18.76
C ILE A 501 -1.63 6.94 -19.19
N LYS A 502 -2.21 8.15 -19.13
CA LYS A 502 -3.60 8.37 -19.56
C LYS A 502 -3.78 8.04 -21.05
N GLN A 503 -2.85 8.48 -21.91
CA GLN A 503 -2.94 8.23 -23.34
C GLN A 503 -2.68 6.76 -23.68
N LEU A 504 -1.69 6.10 -23.03
CA LEU A 504 -1.39 4.69 -23.21
C LEU A 504 -2.57 3.81 -22.74
N SER A 505 -3.17 4.11 -21.60
CA SER A 505 -4.38 3.42 -21.12
C SER A 505 -5.49 3.45 -22.16
N PHE A 506 -5.74 4.60 -22.77
CA PHE A 506 -6.73 4.75 -23.84
C PHE A 506 -6.39 3.91 -25.08
N GLU A 507 -5.13 3.93 -25.53
CA GLU A 507 -4.69 3.22 -26.75
C GLU A 507 -4.59 1.70 -26.55
N CYS A 508 -4.16 1.23 -25.36
CA CYS A 508 -4.02 -0.19 -25.06
C CYS A 508 -5.32 -0.83 -24.57
N GLY A 509 -6.29 -0.03 -24.10
CA GLY A 509 -7.49 -0.55 -23.42
C GLY A 509 -7.22 -1.06 -21.99
N TYR A 510 -6.04 -0.84 -21.43
CA TYR A 510 -5.74 -1.16 -20.04
C TYR A 510 -6.43 -0.18 -19.08
N SER A 511 -6.83 -0.67 -17.92
CA SER A 511 -7.24 0.24 -16.83
C SER A 511 -6.07 1.15 -16.46
N ILE A 512 -6.31 2.44 -16.25
CA ILE A 512 -5.28 3.36 -15.76
C ILE A 512 -4.66 2.84 -14.46
N ALA A 513 -5.45 2.19 -13.61
CA ALA A 513 -4.99 1.61 -12.34
C ALA A 513 -4.02 0.41 -12.51
N SER A 514 -3.95 -0.19 -13.71
CA SER A 514 -3.00 -1.27 -14.00
C SER A 514 -1.65 -0.79 -14.49
N LEU A 515 -1.52 0.50 -14.83
CA LEU A 515 -0.27 1.14 -15.25
C LEU A 515 0.38 1.87 -14.07
N ARG A 516 1.69 1.89 -14.06
CA ARG A 516 2.52 2.56 -13.06
C ARG A 516 3.65 3.32 -13.69
N GLU A 517 4.14 4.28 -12.94
CA GLU A 517 5.36 5.02 -13.27
C GLU A 517 6.49 4.72 -12.32
N ARG A 518 7.71 4.92 -12.80
CA ARG A 518 8.92 5.20 -12.02
C ARG A 518 9.64 6.37 -12.64
N ILE A 519 10.00 7.34 -11.82
CA ILE A 519 10.69 8.56 -12.26
C ILE A 519 12.16 8.45 -11.84
N TYR A 520 13.05 8.52 -12.83
CA TYR A 520 14.49 8.57 -12.64
C TYR A 520 14.97 9.99 -12.90
N CYS A 521 15.18 10.74 -11.83
CA CYS A 521 15.58 12.14 -11.87
C CYS A 521 16.67 12.39 -10.83
N SER A 522 17.82 12.84 -11.27
CA SER A 522 18.94 13.23 -10.44
C SER A 522 19.66 14.42 -11.04
N GLU A 523 20.47 15.13 -10.27
CA GLU A 523 21.17 16.33 -10.70
C GLU A 523 22.63 16.02 -11.08
N GLU A 524 23.34 17.00 -11.66
CA GLU A 524 24.76 16.84 -12.05
C GLU A 524 25.70 16.60 -10.86
N THR A 525 25.30 17.01 -9.67
CA THR A 525 26.05 16.77 -8.43
C THR A 525 25.94 15.34 -7.91
N ASP A 526 24.99 14.56 -8.46
CA ASP A 526 24.79 13.17 -8.08
C ASP A 526 25.81 12.26 -8.79
N ALA A 527 25.97 11.05 -8.28
CA ALA A 527 26.91 10.06 -8.82
C ALA A 527 26.63 9.72 -10.31
N LYS A 528 25.38 9.87 -10.74
CA LYS A 528 24.96 9.71 -12.14
C LYS A 528 23.75 10.60 -12.43
N VAL A 529 23.83 11.31 -13.56
CA VAL A 529 22.70 12.10 -14.07
C VAL A 529 21.65 11.17 -14.67
N MET A 530 20.42 11.28 -14.19
CA MET A 530 19.26 10.50 -14.65
C MET A 530 18.17 11.46 -15.14
N SER A 531 17.59 11.15 -16.30
CA SER A 531 16.45 11.87 -16.90
C SER A 531 15.56 10.88 -17.62
N GLY A 532 14.80 10.07 -16.86
CA GLY A 532 14.03 8.96 -17.43
C GLY A 532 12.68 8.74 -16.78
N ILE A 533 11.79 8.14 -17.54
CA ILE A 533 10.47 7.69 -17.12
C ILE A 533 10.34 6.20 -17.49
N PHE A 534 9.91 5.39 -16.56
CA PHE A 534 9.50 4.01 -16.82
C PHE A 534 8.01 3.86 -16.58
N ILE A 535 7.25 3.51 -17.63
CA ILE A 535 5.82 3.20 -17.55
C ILE A 535 5.65 1.71 -17.76
N TYR A 536 4.99 1.03 -16.83
CA TYR A 536 4.88 -0.42 -16.88
C TYR A 536 3.56 -0.94 -16.31
N THR A 537 3.21 -2.18 -16.68
CA THR A 537 2.06 -2.87 -16.13
C THR A 537 2.43 -3.48 -14.78
N ALA A 538 1.56 -3.30 -13.78
CA ALA A 538 1.78 -3.75 -12.40
C ALA A 538 0.58 -4.50 -11.81
N SER A 539 -0.26 -5.06 -12.66
CA SER A 539 -1.40 -5.87 -12.23
C SER A 539 -1.23 -7.31 -12.69
N GLY A 540 -1.22 -8.25 -11.75
CA GLY A 540 -1.22 -9.69 -12.04
C GLY A 540 -2.54 -10.18 -12.67
N ASP A 541 -3.56 -9.33 -12.66
CA ASP A 541 -4.91 -9.60 -13.18
C ASP A 541 -5.15 -8.91 -14.53
N SER A 542 -4.11 -8.43 -15.23
CA SER A 542 -4.29 -7.91 -16.57
C SER A 542 -4.89 -9.01 -17.44
N GLU A 543 -6.15 -8.88 -17.78
CA GLU A 543 -6.86 -9.75 -18.71
C GLU A 543 -6.18 -9.66 -20.08
N GLY A 544 -5.23 -10.53 -20.33
CA GLY A 544 -4.55 -10.58 -21.60
C GLY A 544 -3.12 -11.08 -21.53
N THR A 545 -2.59 -11.42 -22.67
CA THR A 545 -1.17 -11.75 -22.85
C THR A 545 -0.32 -10.48 -22.77
N LEU A 546 0.89 -10.57 -22.19
CA LEU A 546 1.92 -9.54 -22.29
C LEU A 546 2.16 -9.17 -23.78
N GLY A 547 2.51 -7.91 -24.06
CA GLY A 547 2.78 -7.43 -25.41
C GLY A 547 1.92 -6.24 -25.84
N GLY A 548 0.87 -5.92 -25.09
CA GLY A 548 -0.03 -4.79 -25.40
C GLY A 548 0.64 -3.43 -25.20
N LEU A 549 1.33 -3.24 -24.08
CA LEU A 549 2.00 -1.99 -23.75
C LEU A 549 3.29 -1.83 -24.55
N VAL A 550 4.13 -2.87 -24.61
CA VAL A 550 5.39 -2.87 -25.38
C VAL A 550 5.14 -2.55 -26.86
N ARG A 551 4.08 -3.09 -27.44
CA ARG A 551 3.70 -2.80 -28.82
C ARG A 551 3.43 -1.30 -29.05
N GLN A 552 2.90 -0.58 -28.07
CA GLN A 552 2.70 0.86 -28.15
C GLN A 552 4.02 1.64 -28.01
N GLY A 553 5.07 1.00 -27.52
CA GLY A 553 6.43 1.55 -27.51
C GLY A 553 7.15 1.53 -28.86
N MET A 554 6.62 0.86 -29.88
CA MET A 554 7.19 0.84 -31.23
C MET A 554 7.13 2.23 -31.89
N PRO A 555 8.09 2.61 -32.76
CA PRO A 555 8.29 3.98 -33.26
C PRO A 555 7.02 4.69 -33.73
N ASP A 556 6.28 4.10 -34.65
CA ASP A 556 5.08 4.72 -35.21
C ASP A 556 3.95 4.92 -34.22
N SER A 557 3.72 3.92 -33.36
CA SER A 557 2.70 3.97 -32.32
C SER A 557 3.08 4.99 -31.25
N PHE A 558 4.31 4.91 -30.73
CA PHE A 558 4.76 5.76 -29.65
C PHE A 558 4.84 7.23 -30.06
N ARG A 559 5.35 7.54 -31.25
CA ARG A 559 5.38 8.90 -31.79
C ARG A 559 3.97 9.52 -31.81
N ARG A 560 2.97 8.76 -32.29
CA ARG A 560 1.58 9.21 -32.34
C ARG A 560 1.01 9.42 -30.93
N ILE A 561 1.25 8.49 -30.02
CA ILE A 561 0.81 8.56 -28.62
C ILE A 561 1.41 9.75 -27.91
N PHE A 562 2.73 9.95 -28.05
CA PHE A 562 3.46 11.06 -27.45
C PHE A 562 2.90 12.42 -27.92
N LYS A 563 2.78 12.62 -29.23
CA LYS A 563 2.22 13.85 -29.82
C LYS A 563 0.79 14.10 -29.32
N LYS A 564 -0.04 13.05 -29.26
CA LYS A 564 -1.42 13.15 -28.80
C LYS A 564 -1.53 13.45 -27.31
N ALA A 565 -0.65 12.89 -26.47
CA ALA A 565 -0.58 13.21 -25.05
C ALA A 565 -0.28 14.71 -24.83
N ILE A 566 0.70 15.26 -25.57
CA ILE A 566 1.02 16.69 -25.52
C ILE A 566 -0.14 17.54 -26.05
N GLU A 567 -0.78 17.15 -27.16
CA GLU A 567 -1.93 17.88 -27.72
C GLU A 567 -3.10 17.91 -26.73
N ASN A 568 -3.44 16.77 -26.12
CA ASN A 568 -4.49 16.69 -25.11
C ASN A 568 -4.16 17.51 -23.86
N ALA A 569 -2.88 17.72 -23.55
CA ALA A 569 -2.44 18.55 -22.43
C ALA A 569 -2.69 20.05 -22.64
N LYS A 570 -2.91 20.52 -23.87
CA LYS A 570 -3.15 21.95 -24.16
C LYS A 570 -4.47 22.48 -23.58
N THR A 571 -5.43 21.60 -23.34
CA THR A 571 -6.77 21.98 -22.86
C THR A 571 -7.22 21.11 -21.69
N CYS A 572 -7.99 21.71 -20.80
CA CYS A 572 -8.64 21.01 -19.69
C CYS A 572 -10.07 21.54 -19.54
N SER A 573 -11.02 20.66 -19.22
CA SER A 573 -12.42 21.09 -18.99
C SER A 573 -12.56 22.09 -17.83
N ASN A 574 -11.55 22.18 -16.96
CA ASN A 574 -11.52 23.13 -15.83
C ASN A 574 -10.71 24.41 -16.15
N ASP A 575 -10.27 24.62 -17.41
CA ASP A 575 -9.62 25.87 -17.79
C ASP A 575 -10.66 27.02 -17.86
N PRO A 576 -10.27 28.24 -17.52
CA PRO A 576 -8.93 28.72 -17.19
C PRO A 576 -8.45 28.48 -15.75
N VAL A 577 -9.33 28.06 -14.84
CA VAL A 577 -9.01 27.90 -13.41
C VAL A 577 -7.85 26.89 -13.20
N CYS A 578 -7.83 25.80 -13.96
CA CYS A 578 -6.79 24.80 -13.83
C CYS A 578 -5.42 25.32 -14.31
N ILE A 579 -5.32 25.88 -15.53
CA ILE A 579 -4.03 26.31 -16.11
C ILE A 579 -3.41 27.51 -15.39
N LEU A 580 -4.24 28.37 -14.81
CA LEU A 580 -3.81 29.56 -14.07
C LEU A 580 -3.65 29.30 -12.56
N SER A 581 -3.80 28.07 -12.10
CA SER A 581 -3.71 27.74 -10.67
C SER A 581 -2.32 28.05 -10.11
N HIS A 582 -2.31 28.69 -8.93
CA HIS A 582 -1.12 28.90 -8.09
C HIS A 582 -1.02 27.90 -6.91
N GLY A 583 -1.88 26.91 -6.88
CA GLY A 583 -1.88 25.84 -5.87
C GLY A 583 -3.22 25.10 -5.85
N GLN A 584 -3.18 23.79 -6.08
CA GLN A 584 -4.35 22.93 -5.95
C GLN A 584 -3.94 21.53 -5.49
N GLY A 585 -4.92 20.70 -5.20
CA GLY A 585 -4.70 19.38 -4.64
C GLY A 585 -4.29 19.43 -3.17
N ARG A 586 -3.69 18.34 -2.71
CA ARG A 586 -3.23 18.20 -1.31
C ARG A 586 -2.14 19.23 -1.00
N ASP A 587 -2.29 19.98 0.08
CA ASP A 587 -1.35 21.00 0.57
C ASP A 587 -0.91 22.02 -0.49
N SER A 588 -1.73 22.24 -1.55
CA SER A 588 -1.39 23.10 -2.69
C SER A 588 -0.11 22.69 -3.43
N LEU A 589 0.22 21.39 -3.46
CA LEU A 589 1.45 20.84 -4.05
C LEU A 589 1.37 20.60 -5.55
N ASN A 590 0.25 20.94 -6.21
CA ASN A 590 0.09 20.95 -7.67
C ASN A 590 -0.20 22.34 -8.16
N LEU A 591 0.19 22.64 -9.40
CA LEU A 591 -0.23 23.85 -10.12
C LEU A 591 -1.32 23.50 -11.14
N ALA A 592 -1.00 23.49 -12.43
CA ALA A 592 -1.98 23.13 -13.47
C ALA A 592 -2.19 21.60 -13.56
N ALA A 593 -2.80 20.99 -12.55
CA ALA A 593 -3.04 19.55 -12.50
C ALA A 593 -4.32 19.21 -11.73
N CYS A 594 -5.31 18.63 -12.39
CA CYS A 594 -6.57 18.22 -11.78
C CYS A 594 -7.04 16.84 -12.29
N HIS A 595 -8.12 16.32 -11.72
CA HIS A 595 -8.69 15.03 -12.11
C HIS A 595 -9.01 14.93 -13.61
N ALA A 596 -9.46 16.03 -14.23
CA ALA A 596 -9.81 16.04 -15.65
C ALA A 596 -8.56 15.89 -16.55
N CYS A 597 -7.46 16.55 -16.21
CA CYS A 597 -6.29 16.60 -17.11
C CYS A 597 -5.16 15.64 -16.72
N THR A 598 -4.69 15.62 -15.47
CA THR A 598 -3.38 15.04 -15.14
C THR A 598 -3.43 13.91 -14.12
N LEU A 599 -4.30 13.97 -13.08
CA LEU A 599 -4.27 13.00 -12.00
C LEU A 599 -4.61 11.59 -12.48
N ILE A 600 -3.92 10.60 -11.93
CA ILE A 600 -4.13 9.16 -12.14
C ILE A 600 -4.48 8.49 -10.80
N PRO A 601 -4.87 7.20 -10.75
CA PRO A 601 -5.01 6.48 -9.48
C PRO A 601 -3.72 6.56 -8.66
N GLU A 602 -3.84 6.86 -7.36
CA GLU A 602 -2.68 7.03 -6.46
C GLU A 602 -1.76 5.80 -6.42
N THR A 603 -2.32 4.61 -6.66
CA THR A 603 -1.53 3.37 -6.74
C THR A 603 -0.59 3.30 -7.94
N GLY A 604 -0.78 4.13 -8.95
CA GLY A 604 0.05 4.23 -10.16
C GLY A 604 1.16 5.27 -10.06
N CYS A 605 1.08 6.20 -9.09
CA CYS A 605 1.99 7.33 -8.92
C CYS A 605 2.94 7.12 -7.74
N GLU A 606 4.24 7.40 -7.91
CA GLU A 606 5.22 7.30 -6.82
C GLU A 606 5.07 8.42 -5.77
N GLU A 607 4.47 9.56 -6.13
CA GLU A 607 4.34 10.75 -5.27
C GLU A 607 2.89 11.09 -4.90
N TYR A 608 1.98 10.11 -4.97
CA TYR A 608 0.57 10.28 -4.56
C TYR A 608 -0.13 11.49 -5.21
N ASN A 609 0.11 11.71 -6.52
CA ASN A 609 -0.46 12.81 -7.30
C ASN A 609 -0.09 14.22 -6.83
N VAL A 610 1.09 14.42 -6.24
CA VAL A 610 1.62 15.76 -5.94
C VAL A 610 2.80 16.12 -6.84
N PHE A 611 3.19 17.38 -6.93
CA PHE A 611 4.28 17.91 -7.77
C PHE A 611 4.00 17.76 -9.26
N LEU A 612 2.80 18.13 -9.68
CA LEU A 612 2.34 18.07 -11.07
C LEU A 612 2.02 19.47 -11.59
N ASP A 613 2.45 19.77 -12.83
CA ASP A 613 2.15 21.01 -13.50
C ASP A 613 2.13 20.85 -15.03
N ARG A 614 0.96 20.83 -15.62
CA ARG A 614 0.74 20.80 -17.06
C ARG A 614 1.31 22.07 -17.76
N GLY A 615 1.42 23.19 -17.04
CA GLY A 615 2.01 24.42 -17.56
C GLY A 615 3.46 24.25 -17.99
N LEU A 616 4.24 23.38 -17.34
CA LEU A 616 5.61 23.07 -17.76
C LEU A 616 5.69 22.15 -18.99
N ILE A 617 4.59 21.53 -19.38
CA ILE A 617 4.48 20.69 -20.58
C ILE A 617 4.13 21.54 -21.81
N VAL A 618 3.08 22.38 -21.71
CA VAL A 618 2.46 23.07 -22.85
C VAL A 618 2.39 24.59 -22.72
N GLY A 619 2.96 25.17 -21.66
CA GLY A 619 2.83 26.59 -21.35
C GLY A 619 1.50 26.93 -20.69
N THR A 620 1.30 28.22 -20.38
CA THR A 620 0.05 28.77 -19.85
C THR A 620 -0.56 29.76 -20.85
N PHE A 621 -1.75 30.29 -20.57
CA PHE A 621 -2.35 31.35 -21.37
C PHE A 621 -1.55 32.66 -21.32
N GLU A 622 -0.88 32.91 -20.20
CA GLU A 622 -0.08 34.12 -19.96
C GLU A 622 1.32 33.99 -20.53
N ASN A 623 1.94 32.80 -20.43
CA ASN A 623 3.27 32.54 -20.94
C ASN A 623 3.35 31.14 -21.59
N LYS A 624 3.31 31.13 -22.91
CA LYS A 624 3.46 29.89 -23.69
C LYS A 624 4.87 29.30 -23.59
N ASN A 625 5.90 30.14 -23.43
CA ASN A 625 7.30 29.69 -23.41
C ASN A 625 7.67 28.87 -22.17
N LEU A 626 6.81 28.82 -21.15
CA LEU A 626 6.98 27.91 -20.02
C LEU A 626 6.99 26.43 -20.41
N GLY A 627 6.27 26.07 -21.47
CA GLY A 627 6.15 24.68 -21.90
C GLY A 627 7.43 24.16 -22.54
N PHE A 628 7.85 22.97 -22.19
CA PHE A 628 8.99 22.29 -22.78
C PHE A 628 8.71 21.82 -24.22
N PHE A 629 7.47 21.40 -24.51
CA PHE A 629 7.06 20.83 -25.82
C PHE A 629 6.29 21.81 -26.70
N ILE A 630 6.68 23.06 -26.77
CA ILE A 630 5.94 24.07 -27.53
C ILE A 630 6.32 24.08 -29.01
N ASN A 631 7.50 23.59 -29.39
CA ASN A 631 8.04 23.61 -30.75
C ASN A 631 7.70 22.35 -31.53
#